data_e204cc13b3efe537ef2eb1ef02f8ab42
#
_entry.id   e204cc13b3efe537ef2eb1ef02f8ab42
#
_cell.length_a   1.000
_cell.length_b   1.000
_cell.length_c   1.000
_cell.angle_alpha   90.00
_cell.angle_beta   90.00
_cell.angle_gamma   90.00
#
_symmetry.space_group_name_H-M   'P 1'
#
loop_
_entity.id
_entity.type
_entity.pdbx_description
1 polymer ?
#
loop_
_entity_poly.entity_id
_entity_poly.type
_entity_poly.pdbx_seq_one_letter_code
_entity_poly.pdbx_strand_id
1 'polypeptide(L)'
;MNPRRRPPAVLRAAGLLLAAALATEPADVALAAEGETLPPDLRTRTDGIDWPGFLGPNRDSKSPETGIRTDWVGDPPPLLWHLELGEGYAAPSVARGRLFYFTRFGDRARLVAVRADSGEELWRSEYRTDYEDYYGYDGGPRTAPLVDGARVYSVGADGVLRCHRVLDGTVLWEFDTHAAYGVQQNFFGVASSPWIEDDLLIVSVGGSPVGAPNIHSGRVKPNGTALVAFDKRTGEERYRVGDDLASYASPVVIDFDGRRLGFHFGRSGLIVFDPKAGRELDRFDWRARRLTSVNAANPVIVGNHVLLTESYEKGAVLLEYNAASEGDSDAFRSIWQDGPRNQAIAAHWNTPVHHEGVVYVSSGEKSPNAELRAVDWATGEVLWSQPRLARTQLLYVDGHFVVHSEVGDLLLVRATAESYQQVGHIRLRAEIDGRTVDLLRYPAWAAPVLSHGLLYVRGRNRLAALELIPPSDR
;
A
#
# COMPACT_ATOMS: atom_id res chain seq x y z
N MET A 1 8.56 -43.07 77.39
CA MET A 1 9.75 -43.18 78.24
C MET A 1 10.96 -42.50 77.65
N ASN A 2 11.39 -41.52 78.32
CA ASN A 2 12.61 -40.70 78.18
C ASN A 2 13.91 -41.53 78.10
N PRO A 3 15.12 -41.03 77.83
CA PRO A 3 15.56 -39.65 77.57
C PRO A 3 16.77 -39.47 76.61
N ARG A 4 16.94 -38.21 76.17
CA ARG A 4 18.18 -37.41 76.08
C ARG A 4 19.54 -38.05 75.71
N ARG A 5 20.26 -37.43 74.79
CA ARG A 5 21.59 -36.80 74.98
C ARG A 5 22.03 -35.95 73.78
N ARG A 6 22.32 -34.67 74.04
CA ARG A 6 23.32 -33.86 73.33
C ARG A 6 24.67 -34.13 73.92
N PRO A 7 25.83 -33.94 73.31
CA PRO A 7 26.52 -32.75 72.81
C PRO A 7 27.59 -33.06 71.75
N PRO A 8 28.62 -32.29 71.47
CA PRO A 8 28.90 -30.86 71.64
C PRO A 8 29.30 -30.12 70.34
N ALA A 9 29.40 -28.79 70.44
CA ALA A 9 29.91 -27.85 69.47
C ALA A 9 31.43 -28.04 69.19
N VAL A 10 31.83 -27.95 67.94
CA VAL A 10 33.22 -27.67 67.54
C VAL A 10 33.21 -26.44 66.64
N LEU A 11 33.77 -25.36 67.19
CA LEU A 11 34.19 -24.18 66.39
C LEU A 11 35.23 -24.61 65.37
N ARG A 12 35.07 -24.23 64.12
CA ARG A 12 36.17 -24.03 63.18
C ARG A 12 35.96 -22.79 62.33
N ALA A 13 37.05 -22.10 62.22
CA ALA A 13 37.33 -20.79 61.71
C ALA A 13 36.77 -20.44 60.33
N ALA A 14 36.50 -19.16 60.24
CA ALA A 14 36.17 -18.44 59.02
C ALA A 14 37.33 -18.49 58.01
N GLY A 15 37.00 -18.91 56.78
CA GLY A 15 37.83 -18.68 55.63
C GLY A 15 36.95 -17.92 54.62
N LEU A 16 37.11 -16.59 54.51
CA LEU A 16 36.55 -15.79 53.48
C LEU A 16 37.24 -16.16 52.15
N LEU A 17 36.54 -16.88 51.29
CA LEU A 17 36.86 -16.94 49.88
C LEU A 17 35.92 -15.95 49.16
N LEU A 18 36.46 -14.78 48.77
CA LEU A 18 35.83 -13.85 47.84
C LEU A 18 35.79 -14.53 46.46
N ALA A 19 34.66 -15.12 46.10
CA ALA A 19 34.37 -15.46 44.72
C ALA A 19 33.89 -14.18 44.02
N ALA A 20 34.75 -13.58 43.20
CA ALA A 20 34.38 -12.54 42.25
C ALA A 20 33.45 -13.16 41.22
N ALA A 21 32.15 -12.96 41.40
CA ALA A 21 31.17 -13.16 40.34
C ALA A 21 31.41 -12.08 39.28
N LEU A 22 32.05 -12.47 38.19
CA LEU A 22 31.98 -11.71 36.93
C LEU A 22 30.52 -11.73 36.49
N ALA A 23 29.79 -10.70 36.86
CA ALA A 23 28.51 -10.35 36.20
C ALA A 23 28.87 -9.98 34.78
N THR A 24 28.65 -10.89 33.84
CA THR A 24 28.49 -10.54 32.43
C THR A 24 27.18 -9.74 32.35
N GLU A 25 27.29 -8.43 32.35
CA GLU A 25 26.20 -7.58 31.91
C GLU A 25 25.77 -8.07 30.53
N PRO A 26 24.46 -8.26 30.27
CA PRO A 26 24.00 -8.39 28.90
C PRO A 26 24.42 -7.10 28.21
N ALA A 27 25.09 -7.25 27.08
CA ALA A 27 25.35 -6.16 26.19
C ALA A 27 24.00 -5.62 25.71
N ASP A 28 23.39 -4.75 26.51
CA ASP A 28 22.43 -3.78 26.03
C ASP A 28 23.20 -2.98 24.99
N VAL A 29 23.00 -3.37 23.73
CA VAL A 29 23.31 -2.52 22.58
C VAL A 29 22.39 -1.33 22.76
N ALA A 30 22.89 -0.33 23.48
CA ALA A 30 22.38 1.02 23.39
C ALA A 30 22.51 1.41 21.90
N LEU A 31 21.44 1.19 21.13
CA LEU A 31 21.22 1.85 19.85
C LEU A 31 21.10 3.34 20.18
N ALA A 32 22.26 3.98 20.32
CA ALA A 32 22.37 5.41 20.38
C ALA A 32 21.55 6.00 19.23
N ALA A 33 20.82 7.04 19.54
CA ALA A 33 20.16 7.93 18.59
C ALA A 33 21.24 8.71 17.81
N GLU A 34 22.04 8.01 17.03
CA GLU A 34 22.84 8.59 15.95
C GLU A 34 21.87 8.77 14.79
N GLY A 35 21.78 9.99 14.27
CA GLY A 35 20.98 10.29 13.09
C GLY A 35 21.30 9.27 12.00
N GLU A 36 20.32 8.44 11.65
CA GLU A 36 20.50 7.33 10.71
C GLU A 36 20.99 7.90 9.38
N THR A 37 22.20 7.54 8.98
CA THR A 37 22.82 8.08 7.78
C THR A 37 22.02 7.64 6.56
N LEU A 38 21.54 8.60 5.77
CA LEU A 38 20.84 8.30 4.52
C LEU A 38 21.77 7.53 3.58
N PRO A 39 21.26 6.51 2.87
CA PRO A 39 22.03 5.78 1.88
C PRO A 39 22.50 6.73 0.77
N PRO A 40 23.64 6.45 0.11
CA PRO A 40 24.08 7.22 -1.05
C PRO A 40 22.97 7.34 -2.09
N ASP A 41 22.88 8.50 -2.73
CA ASP A 41 21.97 8.71 -3.84
C ASP A 41 22.53 8.09 -5.11
N LEU A 42 21.78 7.19 -5.74
CA LEU A 42 22.18 6.50 -6.97
C LEU A 42 21.51 7.07 -8.22
N ARG A 43 20.76 8.17 -8.08
CA ARG A 43 20.06 8.78 -9.21
C ARG A 43 21.03 9.24 -10.28
N THR A 44 20.71 8.93 -11.52
CA THR A 44 21.39 9.46 -12.71
C THR A 44 20.66 10.68 -13.27
N ARG A 45 19.41 10.89 -12.87
CA ARG A 45 18.55 12.03 -13.21
C ARG A 45 18.30 12.88 -11.98
N THR A 46 18.46 14.19 -12.09
CA THR A 46 18.27 15.14 -10.98
C THR A 46 16.85 15.68 -10.91
N ASP A 47 16.20 15.83 -12.07
CA ASP A 47 14.82 16.33 -12.15
C ASP A 47 13.82 15.21 -11.81
N GLY A 48 12.68 15.60 -11.24
CA GLY A 48 11.63 14.67 -10.84
C GLY A 48 11.53 14.43 -9.34
N ILE A 49 10.69 13.48 -8.95
CA ILE A 49 10.43 13.15 -7.55
C ILE A 49 10.61 11.65 -7.28
N ASP A 50 10.97 11.32 -6.04
CA ASP A 50 10.87 9.94 -5.54
C ASP A 50 9.40 9.50 -5.44
N TRP A 51 9.15 8.19 -5.60
CA TRP A 51 7.84 7.55 -5.46
C TRP A 51 7.90 6.52 -4.32
N PRO A 52 7.90 6.95 -3.05
CA PRO A 52 8.34 6.13 -1.92
C PRO A 52 7.35 5.05 -1.49
N GLY A 53 6.15 5.02 -2.04
CA GLY A 53 5.12 4.05 -1.64
C GLY A 53 3.93 3.99 -2.59
N PHE A 54 2.89 3.29 -2.17
CA PHE A 54 1.67 3.06 -2.95
C PHE A 54 0.99 4.37 -3.36
N LEU A 55 0.76 4.57 -4.67
CA LEU A 55 0.16 5.74 -5.30
C LEU A 55 0.93 7.06 -5.08
N GLY A 56 2.22 6.98 -4.75
CA GLY A 56 3.10 8.13 -4.61
C GLY A 56 3.09 8.80 -3.24
N PRO A 57 3.79 9.93 -3.10
CA PRO A 57 3.99 10.57 -1.80
C PRO A 57 2.69 11.04 -1.13
N ASN A 58 1.69 11.42 -1.94
CA ASN A 58 0.39 11.90 -1.46
C ASN A 58 -0.70 10.83 -1.53
N ARG A 59 -0.40 9.62 -2.01
CA ARG A 59 -1.36 8.52 -2.27
C ARG A 59 -2.53 8.91 -3.18
N ASP A 60 -2.29 9.80 -4.10
CA ASP A 60 -3.29 10.35 -5.03
C ASP A 60 -3.03 9.95 -6.50
N SER A 61 -1.99 9.13 -6.75
CA SER A 61 -1.60 8.68 -8.09
C SER A 61 -1.29 9.83 -9.07
N LYS A 62 -0.71 10.92 -8.55
CA LYS A 62 -0.32 12.09 -9.35
C LYS A 62 1.15 12.38 -9.25
N SER A 63 1.77 12.68 -10.40
CA SER A 63 3.13 13.20 -10.49
C SER A 63 3.12 14.66 -10.91
N PRO A 64 3.89 15.53 -10.26
CA PRO A 64 4.09 16.91 -10.70
C PRO A 64 5.11 17.04 -11.83
N GLU A 65 5.72 15.94 -12.28
CA GLU A 65 6.70 15.95 -13.36
C GLU A 65 6.07 16.40 -14.67
N THR A 66 6.84 17.02 -15.56
CA THR A 66 6.39 17.57 -16.84
C THR A 66 7.35 17.20 -17.98
N GLY A 67 6.91 17.40 -19.23
CA GLY A 67 7.71 17.10 -20.41
C GLY A 67 7.61 15.67 -20.87
N ILE A 68 6.47 15.01 -20.64
CA ILE A 68 6.26 13.63 -21.09
C ILE A 68 6.24 13.51 -22.62
N ARG A 69 6.71 12.37 -23.12
CA ARG A 69 6.49 11.99 -24.54
C ARG A 69 4.99 11.79 -24.77
N THR A 70 4.42 12.55 -25.70
CA THR A 70 2.98 12.48 -26.03
C THR A 70 2.71 11.84 -27.38
N ASP A 71 3.69 11.76 -28.28
CA ASP A 71 3.58 11.07 -29.58
C ASP A 71 4.04 9.61 -29.46
N TRP A 72 3.17 8.75 -28.89
CA TRP A 72 3.51 7.32 -28.74
C TRP A 72 3.45 6.51 -30.04
N VAL A 73 3.08 7.14 -31.16
CA VAL A 73 3.09 6.53 -32.50
C VAL A 73 4.44 6.79 -33.18
N GLY A 74 4.87 8.06 -33.20
CA GLY A 74 6.14 8.48 -33.83
C GLY A 74 7.36 8.36 -32.91
N ASP A 75 7.17 8.63 -31.61
CA ASP A 75 8.23 8.62 -30.60
C ASP A 75 7.74 7.98 -29.29
N PRO A 76 7.48 6.66 -29.30
CA PRO A 76 7.00 5.96 -28.09
C PRO A 76 8.06 5.98 -26.99
N PRO A 77 7.66 5.93 -25.70
CA PRO A 77 8.59 5.82 -24.59
C PRO A 77 9.54 4.61 -24.75
N PRO A 78 10.86 4.80 -24.84
CA PRO A 78 11.80 3.69 -24.98
C PRO A 78 11.73 2.74 -23.78
N LEU A 79 11.74 1.44 -24.05
CA LEU A 79 11.94 0.40 -23.03
C LEU A 79 13.43 0.39 -22.65
N LEU A 80 13.74 0.72 -21.41
CA LEU A 80 15.12 0.75 -20.90
C LEU A 80 15.57 -0.62 -20.41
N TRP A 81 14.74 -1.26 -19.61
CA TRP A 81 15.00 -2.59 -19.06
C TRP A 81 13.71 -3.30 -18.65
N HIS A 82 13.78 -4.61 -18.49
CA HIS A 82 12.73 -5.40 -17.86
C HIS A 82 13.32 -6.52 -17.02
N LEU A 83 12.59 -6.93 -15.98
CA LEU A 83 12.96 -8.03 -15.08
C LEU A 83 11.87 -9.08 -15.03
N GLU A 84 12.27 -10.33 -14.82
CA GLU A 84 11.35 -11.39 -14.47
C GLU A 84 11.01 -11.33 -12.97
N LEU A 85 9.71 -11.42 -12.67
CA LEU A 85 9.19 -11.47 -11.31
C LEU A 85 8.53 -12.83 -11.05
N GLY A 86 8.42 -13.18 -9.78
CA GLY A 86 7.53 -14.23 -9.32
C GLY A 86 6.08 -13.72 -9.15
N GLU A 87 5.33 -14.42 -8.32
CA GLU A 87 3.95 -14.10 -7.98
C GLU A 87 3.82 -12.75 -7.25
N GLY A 88 2.66 -12.11 -7.38
CA GLY A 88 2.27 -10.91 -6.66
C GLY A 88 1.81 -9.76 -7.54
N TYR A 89 1.13 -8.81 -6.90
CA TYR A 89 0.49 -7.67 -7.54
C TYR A 89 0.99 -6.32 -6.98
N ALA A 90 2.01 -6.33 -6.13
CA ALA A 90 2.57 -5.13 -5.52
C ALA A 90 3.15 -4.18 -6.56
N ALA A 91 2.77 -2.91 -6.52
CA ALA A 91 3.46 -1.87 -7.26
C ALA A 91 4.88 -1.67 -6.69
N PRO A 92 5.88 -1.29 -7.49
CA PRO A 92 7.20 -0.94 -6.97
C PRO A 92 7.17 0.42 -6.26
N SER A 93 8.24 0.71 -5.53
CA SER A 93 8.51 2.03 -4.95
C SER A 93 9.90 2.48 -5.35
N VAL A 94 10.11 3.79 -5.48
CA VAL A 94 11.38 4.35 -5.91
C VAL A 94 11.83 5.44 -4.95
N ALA A 95 13.07 5.36 -4.47
CA ALA A 95 13.67 6.40 -3.67
C ALA A 95 15.20 6.42 -3.85
N ARG A 96 15.76 7.61 -3.99
CA ARG A 96 17.20 7.85 -4.10
C ARG A 96 17.90 6.95 -5.14
N GLY A 97 17.27 6.78 -6.30
CA GLY A 97 17.78 5.97 -7.42
C GLY A 97 17.73 4.46 -7.20
N ARG A 98 17.01 3.99 -6.18
CA ARG A 98 16.71 2.58 -5.95
C ARG A 98 15.24 2.32 -6.23
N LEU A 99 14.95 1.22 -6.92
CA LEU A 99 13.61 0.70 -7.05
C LEU A 99 13.49 -0.54 -6.17
N PHE A 100 12.42 -0.59 -5.38
CA PHE A 100 12.08 -1.70 -4.51
C PHE A 100 10.85 -2.40 -5.06
N TYR A 101 10.93 -3.72 -5.24
CA TYR A 101 9.78 -4.52 -5.61
C TYR A 101 9.63 -5.72 -4.69
N PHE A 102 8.37 -6.12 -4.46
CA PHE A 102 8.04 -7.25 -3.61
C PHE A 102 7.35 -8.32 -4.44
N THR A 103 7.83 -9.57 -4.33
CA THR A 103 7.39 -10.69 -5.16
C THR A 103 7.55 -12.01 -4.41
N ARG A 104 7.03 -13.13 -4.95
CA ARG A 104 7.18 -14.46 -4.37
C ARG A 104 7.64 -15.46 -5.42
N PHE A 105 8.63 -16.30 -5.07
CA PHE A 105 9.06 -17.44 -5.85
C PHE A 105 8.92 -18.71 -4.99
N GLY A 106 8.04 -19.61 -5.40
CA GLY A 106 7.74 -20.82 -4.63
C GLY A 106 7.24 -20.49 -3.20
N ASP A 107 7.96 -20.97 -2.18
CA ASP A 107 7.68 -20.72 -0.77
C ASP A 107 8.40 -19.49 -0.19
N ARG A 108 8.96 -18.61 -1.06
CA ARG A 108 9.76 -17.45 -0.61
C ARG A 108 9.20 -16.13 -1.10
N ALA A 109 8.74 -15.30 -0.15
CA ALA A 109 8.48 -13.90 -0.38
C ALA A 109 9.81 -13.12 -0.38
N ARG A 110 10.01 -12.22 -1.36
CA ARG A 110 11.27 -11.50 -1.62
C ARG A 110 11.03 -10.02 -1.78
N LEU A 111 11.66 -9.23 -0.93
CA LEU A 111 11.88 -7.80 -1.17
C LEU A 111 13.23 -7.66 -1.87
N VAL A 112 13.23 -6.99 -3.01
CA VAL A 112 14.44 -6.78 -3.82
C VAL A 112 14.64 -5.31 -4.09
N ALA A 113 15.86 -4.83 -3.95
CA ALA A 113 16.28 -3.51 -4.39
C ALA A 113 17.13 -3.63 -5.65
N VAL A 114 16.81 -2.82 -6.63
CA VAL A 114 17.59 -2.68 -7.87
C VAL A 114 17.92 -1.22 -8.12
N ARG A 115 18.92 -0.95 -8.95
CA ARG A 115 19.11 0.38 -9.52
C ARG A 115 17.90 0.75 -10.37
N ALA A 116 17.34 1.93 -10.13
CA ALA A 116 16.14 2.38 -10.82
C ALA A 116 16.35 2.58 -12.33
N ASP A 117 17.55 3.01 -12.73
CA ASP A 117 17.94 3.33 -14.11
C ASP A 117 18.29 2.10 -14.97
N SER A 118 18.75 0.99 -14.37
CA SER A 118 19.27 -0.16 -15.10
C SER A 118 18.64 -1.50 -14.75
N GLY A 119 17.89 -1.59 -13.63
CA GLY A 119 17.37 -2.85 -13.13
C GLY A 119 18.44 -3.76 -12.50
N GLU A 120 19.68 -3.30 -12.35
CA GLU A 120 20.76 -4.05 -11.70
C GLU A 120 20.42 -4.32 -10.23
N GLU A 121 20.49 -5.59 -9.81
CA GLU A 121 20.18 -5.97 -8.44
C GLU A 121 21.26 -5.47 -7.46
N LEU A 122 20.81 -4.78 -6.42
CA LEU A 122 21.66 -4.30 -5.33
C LEU A 122 21.66 -5.29 -4.16
N TRP A 123 20.48 -5.76 -3.78
CA TRP A 123 20.29 -6.75 -2.72
C TRP A 123 18.90 -7.37 -2.77
N ARG A 124 18.73 -8.50 -2.07
CA ARG A 124 17.43 -9.13 -1.81
C ARG A 124 17.34 -9.61 -0.37
N SER A 125 16.14 -9.58 0.20
CA SER A 125 15.80 -10.15 1.50
C SER A 125 14.59 -11.07 1.34
N GLU A 126 14.66 -12.27 1.94
CA GLU A 126 13.65 -13.31 1.74
C GLU A 126 13.15 -13.86 3.07
N TYR A 127 11.92 -14.37 3.06
CA TYR A 127 11.39 -15.20 4.13
C TYR A 127 10.46 -16.28 3.59
N ARG A 128 10.23 -17.30 4.38
CA ARG A 128 9.30 -18.38 4.04
C ARG A 128 7.87 -17.94 4.32
N THR A 129 6.97 -18.28 3.39
CA THR A 129 5.54 -18.07 3.53
C THR A 129 4.80 -19.27 2.94
N ASP A 130 3.80 -19.75 3.66
CA ASP A 130 2.85 -20.80 3.25
C ASP A 130 1.49 -20.21 2.87
N TYR A 131 1.40 -18.88 2.70
CA TYR A 131 0.17 -18.22 2.34
C TYR A 131 -0.41 -18.79 1.04
N GLU A 132 -1.68 -19.17 1.07
CA GLU A 132 -2.47 -19.58 -0.08
C GLU A 132 -3.68 -18.67 -0.23
N ASP A 133 -3.91 -18.18 -1.47
CA ASP A 133 -5.07 -17.34 -1.75
C ASP A 133 -6.35 -18.20 -1.76
N TYR A 134 -7.38 -17.71 -1.07
CA TYR A 134 -8.62 -18.45 -0.90
C TYR A 134 -9.36 -18.72 -2.21
N TYR A 135 -9.25 -17.83 -3.19
CA TYR A 135 -9.88 -17.95 -4.51
C TYR A 135 -8.96 -18.49 -5.60
N GLY A 136 -7.75 -18.90 -5.23
CA GLY A 136 -6.77 -19.48 -6.16
C GLY A 136 -6.06 -18.44 -7.05
N TYR A 137 -6.04 -17.18 -6.65
CA TYR A 137 -5.12 -16.20 -7.20
C TYR A 137 -3.70 -16.52 -6.75
N ASP A 138 -2.69 -15.88 -7.33
CA ASP A 138 -1.34 -16.17 -6.88
C ASP A 138 -1.09 -15.73 -5.41
N GLY A 139 -0.15 -16.40 -4.75
CA GLY A 139 0.14 -16.23 -3.32
C GLY A 139 1.15 -15.11 -3.02
N GLY A 140 1.52 -14.32 -4.01
CA GLY A 140 2.53 -13.28 -3.83
C GLY A 140 2.02 -12.00 -3.15
N PRO A 141 2.93 -11.09 -2.79
CA PRO A 141 2.59 -9.84 -2.12
C PRO A 141 1.74 -8.90 -2.96
N ARG A 142 0.90 -8.11 -2.27
CA ARG A 142 -0.01 -7.14 -2.87
C ARG A 142 0.29 -5.71 -2.45
N THR A 143 1.01 -5.52 -1.33
CA THR A 143 1.36 -4.21 -0.79
C THR A 143 2.62 -3.67 -1.44
N ALA A 144 2.63 -2.40 -1.83
CA ALA A 144 3.84 -1.73 -2.26
C ALA A 144 4.81 -1.57 -1.09
N PRO A 145 6.14 -1.76 -1.28
CA PRO A 145 7.12 -1.37 -0.29
C PRO A 145 6.98 0.11 0.07
N LEU A 146 7.24 0.47 1.32
CA LEU A 146 7.20 1.86 1.77
C LEU A 146 8.60 2.30 2.20
N VAL A 147 9.13 3.34 1.57
CA VAL A 147 10.48 3.84 1.86
C VAL A 147 10.40 5.10 2.72
N ASP A 148 11.16 5.14 3.80
CA ASP A 148 11.33 6.30 4.67
C ASP A 148 12.81 6.46 5.05
N GLY A 149 13.49 7.38 4.38
CA GLY A 149 14.90 7.65 4.61
C GLY A 149 15.81 6.45 4.39
N ALA A 150 16.38 5.92 5.47
CA ALA A 150 17.28 4.77 5.45
C ALA A 150 16.55 3.41 5.61
N ARG A 151 15.21 3.41 5.70
CA ARG A 151 14.40 2.23 5.96
C ARG A 151 13.42 1.95 4.84
N VAL A 152 13.15 0.67 4.60
CA VAL A 152 12.08 0.21 3.72
C VAL A 152 11.25 -0.85 4.45
N TYR A 153 9.93 -0.68 4.39
CA TYR A 153 8.94 -1.53 5.05
C TYR A 153 8.21 -2.37 4.01
N SER A 154 7.97 -3.62 4.34
CA SER A 154 7.20 -4.55 3.52
C SER A 154 6.16 -5.29 4.37
N VAL A 155 4.98 -5.52 3.80
CA VAL A 155 3.93 -6.34 4.42
C VAL A 155 3.59 -7.47 3.46
N GLY A 156 3.75 -8.71 3.89
CA GLY A 156 3.39 -9.88 3.09
C GLY A 156 1.89 -10.10 3.01
N ALA A 157 1.44 -10.91 2.06
CA ALA A 157 0.05 -11.34 1.98
C ALA A 157 -0.41 -12.13 3.23
N ASP A 158 0.55 -12.73 3.92
CA ASP A 158 0.44 -13.46 5.19
C ASP A 158 0.42 -12.56 6.44
N GLY A 159 0.57 -11.23 6.26
CA GLY A 159 0.59 -10.26 7.36
C GLY A 159 1.94 -10.10 8.05
N VAL A 160 3.01 -10.70 7.54
CA VAL A 160 4.36 -10.49 8.07
C VAL A 160 4.86 -9.09 7.67
N LEU A 161 5.03 -8.24 8.67
CA LEU A 161 5.54 -6.88 8.56
C LEU A 161 7.04 -6.88 8.84
N ARG A 162 7.83 -6.29 7.95
CA ARG A 162 9.30 -6.19 8.10
C ARG A 162 9.81 -4.79 7.83
N CYS A 163 10.80 -4.40 8.60
CA CYS A 163 11.62 -3.22 8.34
C CYS A 163 13.02 -3.66 7.92
N HIS A 164 13.49 -3.10 6.82
CA HIS A 164 14.83 -3.39 6.30
C HIS A 164 15.64 -2.10 6.17
N ARG A 165 16.95 -2.22 6.26
CA ARG A 165 17.87 -1.15 5.92
C ARG A 165 17.92 -1.00 4.39
N VAL A 166 17.71 0.22 3.89
CA VAL A 166 17.74 0.54 2.45
C VAL A 166 19.06 0.19 1.79
N LEU A 167 20.17 0.35 2.52
CA LEU A 167 21.53 0.19 1.97
C LEU A 167 21.81 -1.25 1.51
N ASP A 168 21.40 -2.25 2.28
CA ASP A 168 21.83 -3.65 2.11
C ASP A 168 20.76 -4.72 2.37
N GLY A 169 19.52 -4.31 2.68
CA GLY A 169 18.42 -5.23 2.90
C GLY A 169 18.44 -5.98 4.25
N THR A 170 19.36 -5.61 5.18
CA THR A 170 19.37 -6.17 6.53
C THR A 170 18.02 -5.98 7.20
N VAL A 171 17.40 -7.05 7.70
CA VAL A 171 16.18 -6.98 8.51
C VAL A 171 16.50 -6.35 9.84
N LEU A 172 15.88 -5.21 10.14
CA LEU A 172 16.05 -4.48 11.40
C LEU A 172 15.08 -4.98 12.46
N TRP A 173 13.85 -5.26 12.08
CA TRP A 173 12.82 -5.89 12.89
C TRP A 173 11.75 -6.55 12.02
N GLU A 174 11.00 -7.47 12.61
CA GLU A 174 9.91 -8.23 12.01
C GLU A 174 8.76 -8.37 13.00
N PHE A 175 7.52 -8.36 12.51
CA PHE A 175 6.32 -8.54 13.31
C PHE A 175 5.26 -9.31 12.53
N ASP A 176 4.72 -10.39 13.10
CA ASP A 176 3.62 -11.15 12.51
C ASP A 176 2.27 -10.61 13.02
N THR A 177 1.61 -9.81 12.19
CA THR A 177 0.32 -9.19 12.55
C THR A 177 -0.81 -10.21 12.64
N HIS A 178 -0.78 -11.27 11.84
CA HIS A 178 -1.82 -12.31 11.86
C HIS A 178 -1.75 -13.12 13.15
N ALA A 179 -0.56 -13.55 13.55
CA ALA A 179 -0.37 -14.29 14.80
C ALA A 179 -0.69 -13.43 16.04
N ALA A 180 -0.25 -12.14 16.04
CA ALA A 180 -0.40 -11.27 17.20
C ALA A 180 -1.85 -10.82 17.43
N TYR A 181 -2.62 -10.58 16.37
CA TYR A 181 -3.96 -9.99 16.48
C TYR A 181 -5.09 -10.94 16.08
N GLY A 182 -4.80 -12.19 15.73
CA GLY A 182 -5.81 -13.17 15.36
C GLY A 182 -6.54 -12.82 14.06
N VAL A 183 -5.80 -12.25 13.09
CA VAL A 183 -6.41 -11.87 11.81
C VAL A 183 -6.92 -13.11 11.11
N GLN A 184 -8.23 -13.17 10.87
CA GLN A 184 -8.79 -14.16 9.99
C GLN A 184 -8.50 -13.77 8.56
N GLN A 185 -7.92 -14.70 7.79
CA GLN A 185 -7.63 -14.43 6.39
C GLN A 185 -8.87 -13.86 5.72
N ASN A 186 -8.77 -12.61 5.28
CA ASN A 186 -9.72 -12.03 4.37
C ASN A 186 -9.51 -12.68 2.98
N PHE A 187 -10.35 -12.42 2.01
CA PHE A 187 -10.42 -13.16 0.74
C PHE A 187 -9.06 -13.26 0.00
N PHE A 188 -8.23 -12.21 0.06
CA PHE A 188 -7.03 -12.07 -0.77
C PHE A 188 -5.74 -11.80 0.03
N GLY A 189 -5.73 -12.05 1.33
CA GLY A 189 -4.60 -11.72 2.20
C GLY A 189 -4.46 -10.20 2.45
N VAL A 190 -3.30 -9.76 2.92
CA VAL A 190 -3.05 -8.34 3.18
C VAL A 190 -2.70 -7.61 1.88
N ALA A 191 -3.43 -6.52 1.56
CA ALA A 191 -3.17 -5.68 0.40
C ALA A 191 -3.13 -4.17 0.73
N SER A 192 -3.46 -3.78 1.94
CA SER A 192 -3.36 -2.40 2.41
C SER A 192 -1.90 -2.02 2.68
N SER A 193 -1.39 -1.02 1.99
CA SER A 193 -0.02 -0.51 2.19
C SER A 193 0.03 0.39 3.43
N PRO A 194 1.06 0.26 4.30
CA PRO A 194 1.17 1.05 5.51
C PRO A 194 1.42 2.53 5.24
N TRP A 195 1.22 3.39 6.24
CA TRP A 195 1.49 4.82 6.23
C TRP A 195 2.56 5.19 7.27
N ILE A 196 3.44 6.13 6.94
CA ILE A 196 4.34 6.76 7.92
C ILE A 196 3.76 8.11 8.34
N GLU A 197 3.63 8.31 9.63
CA GLU A 197 3.31 9.59 10.25
C GLU A 197 4.30 9.88 11.38
N ASP A 198 5.17 10.84 11.21
CA ASP A 198 6.29 11.15 12.13
C ASP A 198 7.14 9.88 12.43
N ASP A 199 7.15 9.41 13.69
CA ASP A 199 7.83 8.18 14.12
C ASP A 199 6.94 6.92 14.10
N LEU A 200 5.74 7.01 13.56
CA LEU A 200 4.76 5.94 13.54
C LEU A 200 4.66 5.27 12.16
N LEU A 201 4.57 3.95 12.17
CA LEU A 201 4.17 3.13 11.02
C LEU A 201 2.74 2.62 11.28
N ILE A 202 1.76 3.16 10.54
CA ILE A 202 0.34 2.83 10.71
C ILE A 202 -0.04 1.76 9.69
N VAL A 203 -0.53 0.62 10.19
CA VAL A 203 -0.83 -0.59 9.41
C VAL A 203 -2.29 -0.97 9.58
N SER A 204 -2.99 -1.26 8.48
CA SER A 204 -4.32 -1.87 8.53
C SER A 204 -4.18 -3.36 8.88
N VAL A 205 -4.83 -3.78 9.96
CA VAL A 205 -4.74 -5.14 10.53
C VAL A 205 -6.09 -5.84 10.53
N GLY A 206 -7.09 -5.33 11.25
CA GLY A 206 -8.44 -5.89 11.29
C GLY A 206 -8.51 -7.28 11.91
N GLY A 207 -7.91 -7.45 13.08
CA GLY A 207 -7.89 -8.70 13.83
C GLY A 207 -9.22 -9.09 14.44
N SER A 208 -9.27 -10.28 15.01
CA SER A 208 -10.44 -10.92 15.63
C SER A 208 -10.08 -11.58 16.95
N PRO A 209 -11.04 -11.81 17.88
CA PRO A 209 -10.78 -12.57 19.09
C PRO A 209 -10.23 -13.97 18.79
N VAL A 210 -9.40 -14.47 19.68
CA VAL A 210 -8.85 -15.84 19.59
C VAL A 210 -9.98 -16.87 19.44
N GLY A 211 -9.84 -17.77 18.46
CA GLY A 211 -10.85 -18.79 18.16
C GLY A 211 -12.03 -18.29 17.34
N ALA A 212 -11.94 -17.08 16.80
CA ALA A 212 -12.97 -16.59 15.87
C ALA A 212 -13.16 -17.55 14.68
N PRO A 213 -14.40 -17.75 14.21
CA PRO A 213 -14.66 -18.60 13.07
C PRO A 213 -14.10 -17.96 11.76
N ASN A 214 -14.04 -18.77 10.71
CA ASN A 214 -13.65 -18.27 9.40
C ASN A 214 -14.58 -17.12 8.93
N ILE A 215 -14.00 -16.13 8.26
CA ILE A 215 -14.69 -14.91 7.80
C ILE A 215 -15.88 -15.20 6.89
N HIS A 216 -15.89 -16.31 6.18
CA HIS A 216 -17.00 -16.71 5.31
C HIS A 216 -18.26 -17.11 6.09
N SER A 217 -18.16 -17.37 7.39
CA SER A 217 -19.32 -17.64 8.25
C SER A 217 -20.19 -16.40 8.54
N GLY A 218 -19.67 -15.20 8.25
CA GLY A 218 -20.33 -13.93 8.58
C GLY A 218 -20.43 -13.62 10.07
N ARG A 219 -19.77 -14.41 10.94
CA ARG A 219 -19.84 -14.29 12.41
C ARG A 219 -18.58 -13.72 13.04
N VAL A 220 -17.57 -13.39 12.24
CA VAL A 220 -16.32 -12.83 12.73
C VAL A 220 -16.57 -11.42 13.25
N LYS A 221 -16.09 -11.14 14.46
CA LYS A 221 -16.15 -9.82 15.08
C LYS A 221 -14.75 -9.22 15.13
N PRO A 222 -14.62 -7.90 14.98
CA PRO A 222 -13.36 -7.23 15.20
C PRO A 222 -12.93 -7.24 16.68
N ASN A 223 -11.68 -6.86 16.95
CA ASN A 223 -11.11 -6.79 18.30
C ASN A 223 -10.40 -5.47 18.59
N GLY A 224 -10.82 -4.38 17.94
CA GLY A 224 -10.27 -3.04 18.18
C GLY A 224 -8.95 -2.76 17.43
N THR A 225 -8.61 -3.56 16.42
CA THR A 225 -7.35 -3.45 15.67
C THR A 225 -7.56 -3.17 14.19
N ALA A 226 -8.56 -2.33 13.82
CA ALA A 226 -8.72 -1.95 12.42
C ALA A 226 -7.41 -1.38 11.86
N LEU A 227 -6.76 -0.52 12.64
CA LEU A 227 -5.41 -0.03 12.42
C LEU A 227 -4.56 -0.24 13.68
N VAL A 228 -3.28 -0.53 13.48
CA VAL A 228 -2.27 -0.60 14.56
C VAL A 228 -1.09 0.28 14.15
N ALA A 229 -0.65 1.14 15.06
CA ALA A 229 0.55 1.93 14.87
C ALA A 229 1.72 1.32 15.64
N PHE A 230 2.83 1.23 14.95
CA PHE A 230 4.11 0.76 15.48
C PHE A 230 5.12 1.91 15.50
N ASP A 231 6.05 1.87 16.43
CA ASP A 231 7.27 2.66 16.27
C ASP A 231 8.00 2.20 15.02
N LYS A 232 8.23 3.11 14.08
CA LYS A 232 8.82 2.77 12.78
C LYS A 232 10.25 2.25 12.88
N ARG A 233 10.98 2.56 13.98
CA ARG A 233 12.38 2.16 14.20
C ARG A 233 12.50 0.81 14.86
N THR A 234 11.63 0.51 15.83
CA THR A 234 11.73 -0.69 16.68
C THR A 234 10.72 -1.78 16.36
N GLY A 235 9.59 -1.43 15.72
CA GLY A 235 8.46 -2.36 15.51
C GLY A 235 7.60 -2.56 16.76
N GLU A 236 7.81 -1.80 17.83
CA GLU A 236 6.97 -1.84 19.03
C GLU A 236 5.60 -1.21 18.76
N GLU A 237 4.56 -1.90 19.23
CA GLU A 237 3.19 -1.37 19.16
C GLU A 237 3.08 -0.10 20.03
N ARG A 238 2.50 0.96 19.44
CA ARG A 238 2.26 2.24 20.11
C ARG A 238 0.79 2.41 20.49
N TYR A 239 -0.13 2.10 19.57
CA TYR A 239 -1.57 2.17 19.81
C TYR A 239 -2.35 1.32 18.80
N ARG A 240 -3.61 1.09 19.13
CA ARG A 240 -4.63 0.51 18.23
C ARG A 240 -5.77 1.50 18.07
N VAL A 241 -6.38 1.52 16.90
CA VAL A 241 -7.53 2.38 16.62
C VAL A 241 -8.53 1.72 15.71
N GLY A 242 -9.81 1.92 16.00
CA GLY A 242 -10.93 1.44 15.22
C GLY A 242 -11.30 -0.02 15.49
N ASP A 243 -12.60 -0.28 15.54
CA ASP A 243 -13.15 -1.62 15.72
C ASP A 243 -13.79 -2.07 14.40
N ASP A 244 -12.93 -2.59 13.48
CA ASP A 244 -13.35 -3.13 12.19
C ASP A 244 -12.44 -4.27 11.75
N LEU A 245 -12.92 -5.09 10.81
CA LEU A 245 -12.17 -6.17 10.21
C LEU A 245 -11.28 -5.66 9.07
N ALA A 246 -10.34 -6.51 8.65
CA ALA A 246 -9.44 -6.22 7.55
C ALA A 246 -10.16 -5.82 6.26
N SER A 247 -9.62 -4.81 5.59
CA SER A 247 -9.99 -4.30 4.28
C SER A 247 -8.75 -4.24 3.40
N TYR A 248 -8.86 -3.74 2.18
CA TYR A 248 -7.75 -3.65 1.24
C TYR A 248 -7.32 -2.21 0.96
N ALA A 249 -8.19 -1.23 1.27
CA ALA A 249 -7.85 0.18 1.15
C ALA A 249 -6.73 0.55 2.13
N SER A 250 -5.78 1.34 1.67
CA SER A 250 -4.71 1.85 2.50
C SER A 250 -5.14 3.10 3.27
N PRO A 251 -4.67 3.32 4.50
CA PRO A 251 -4.94 4.56 5.23
C PRO A 251 -4.31 5.75 4.51
N VAL A 252 -4.97 6.90 4.58
CA VAL A 252 -4.49 8.18 4.06
C VAL A 252 -4.49 9.17 5.20
N VAL A 253 -3.37 9.87 5.43
CA VAL A 253 -3.28 10.92 6.45
C VAL A 253 -2.94 12.23 5.75
N ILE A 254 -3.72 13.26 6.03
CA ILE A 254 -3.57 14.58 5.40
C ILE A 254 -3.61 15.69 6.43
N ASP A 255 -3.18 16.87 6.02
CA ASP A 255 -3.56 18.10 6.70
C ASP A 255 -5.00 18.46 6.31
N PHE A 256 -5.87 18.49 7.29
CA PHE A 256 -7.29 18.75 7.13
C PHE A 256 -7.65 19.95 8.03
N ASP A 257 -7.81 21.12 7.42
CA ASP A 257 -8.08 22.39 8.11
C ASP A 257 -7.10 22.68 9.27
N GLY A 258 -5.80 22.45 9.02
CA GLY A 258 -4.73 22.67 9.99
C GLY A 258 -4.61 21.57 11.09
N ARG A 259 -5.35 20.48 10.97
CA ARG A 259 -5.23 19.26 11.81
C ARG A 259 -4.74 18.10 10.99
N ARG A 260 -3.84 17.30 11.55
CA ARG A 260 -3.49 16.01 10.94
C ARG A 260 -4.59 14.99 11.21
N LEU A 261 -5.27 14.52 10.16
CA LEU A 261 -6.33 13.53 10.25
C LEU A 261 -6.02 12.32 9.37
N GLY A 262 -6.32 11.15 9.89
CA GLY A 262 -6.26 9.88 9.17
C GLY A 262 -7.64 9.42 8.72
N PHE A 263 -7.70 8.88 7.50
CA PHE A 263 -8.90 8.32 6.88
C PHE A 263 -8.60 6.89 6.45
N HIS A 264 -9.38 5.94 6.94
CA HIS A 264 -9.24 4.54 6.58
C HIS A 264 -10.57 3.95 6.13
N PHE A 265 -10.64 3.46 4.91
CA PHE A 265 -11.81 2.78 4.40
C PHE A 265 -11.73 1.30 4.79
N GLY A 266 -12.19 1.01 6.01
CA GLY A 266 -12.26 -0.32 6.59
C GLY A 266 -13.31 -1.21 5.93
N ARG A 267 -13.53 -2.40 6.49
CA ARG A 267 -14.50 -3.36 5.94
C ARG A 267 -15.94 -2.88 6.05
N SER A 268 -16.28 -2.17 7.11
CA SER A 268 -17.67 -1.70 7.36
C SER A 268 -17.92 -0.29 6.80
N GLY A 269 -16.86 0.50 6.63
CA GLY A 269 -16.97 1.89 6.17
C GLY A 269 -15.73 2.71 6.45
N LEU A 270 -15.89 4.03 6.43
CA LEU A 270 -14.84 4.98 6.73
C LEU A 270 -14.64 5.11 8.24
N ILE A 271 -13.39 5.11 8.67
CA ILE A 271 -12.93 5.50 10.00
C ILE A 271 -12.09 6.77 9.84
N VAL A 272 -12.45 7.82 10.55
CA VAL A 272 -11.63 9.04 10.72
C VAL A 272 -10.94 8.95 12.06
N PHE A 273 -9.64 9.22 12.12
CA PHE A 273 -8.85 9.07 13.33
C PHE A 273 -7.78 10.14 13.48
N ASP A 274 -7.39 10.40 14.73
CA ASP A 274 -6.21 11.18 15.05
C ASP A 274 -4.97 10.28 14.96
N PRO A 275 -4.08 10.50 13.99
CA PRO A 275 -2.94 9.62 13.78
C PRO A 275 -1.86 9.73 14.86
N LYS A 276 -1.84 10.83 15.64
CA LYS A 276 -0.87 11.00 16.74
C LYS A 276 -1.38 10.42 18.04
N ALA A 277 -2.67 10.67 18.34
CA ALA A 277 -3.29 10.20 19.58
C ALA A 277 -3.76 8.74 19.51
N GLY A 278 -3.90 8.17 18.30
CA GLY A 278 -4.44 6.82 18.11
C GLY A 278 -5.90 6.71 18.53
N ARG A 279 -6.69 7.74 18.26
CA ARG A 279 -8.09 7.80 18.67
C ARG A 279 -9.02 7.89 17.45
N GLU A 280 -10.00 7.00 17.39
CA GLU A 280 -11.11 7.13 16.44
C GLU A 280 -11.90 8.39 16.78
N LEU A 281 -12.18 9.21 15.75
CA LEU A 281 -12.91 10.47 15.85
C LEU A 281 -14.34 10.26 15.39
N ASP A 282 -14.49 9.72 14.18
CA ASP A 282 -15.79 9.53 13.54
C ASP A 282 -15.80 8.28 12.68
N ARG A 283 -17.02 7.83 12.33
CA ARG A 283 -17.26 6.67 11.48
C ARG A 283 -18.44 6.93 10.53
N PHE A 284 -18.29 6.48 9.29
CA PHE A 284 -19.38 6.49 8.31
C PHE A 284 -19.55 5.13 7.66
N ASP A 285 -20.71 4.51 7.82
CA ASP A 285 -21.02 3.18 7.31
C ASP A 285 -21.21 3.19 5.80
N TRP A 286 -20.32 2.51 5.07
CA TRP A 286 -20.41 2.36 3.62
C TRP A 286 -19.90 0.99 3.18
N ARG A 287 -20.84 0.07 2.96
CA ARG A 287 -20.54 -1.28 2.53
C ARG A 287 -21.70 -1.88 1.75
N ALA A 288 -21.39 -2.71 0.74
CA ALA A 288 -22.38 -3.54 0.08
C ALA A 288 -22.98 -4.62 0.99
N ARG A 289 -24.16 -5.08 0.65
CA ARG A 289 -24.84 -6.15 1.40
C ARG A 289 -24.23 -7.53 1.15
N ARG A 290 -23.44 -7.71 0.08
CA ARG A 290 -22.76 -8.99 -0.22
C ARG A 290 -21.72 -9.31 0.85
N LEU A 291 -21.77 -10.53 1.39
CA LEU A 291 -20.79 -11.00 2.37
C LEU A 291 -19.35 -10.91 1.82
N THR A 292 -19.19 -11.23 0.54
CA THR A 292 -17.90 -11.24 -0.16
C THR A 292 -17.46 -9.89 -0.69
N SER A 293 -18.19 -8.79 -0.41
CA SER A 293 -17.76 -7.45 -0.80
C SER A 293 -16.49 -7.05 -0.06
N VAL A 294 -15.64 -6.29 -0.74
CA VAL A 294 -14.40 -5.74 -0.18
C VAL A 294 -14.28 -4.27 -0.53
N ASN A 295 -13.85 -3.47 0.43
CA ASN A 295 -13.50 -2.07 0.21
C ASN A 295 -12.00 -2.02 -0.10
N ALA A 296 -11.63 -1.65 -1.33
CA ALA A 296 -10.25 -1.74 -1.80
C ALA A 296 -9.68 -0.43 -2.38
N ALA A 297 -10.54 0.43 -2.93
CA ALA A 297 -10.13 1.77 -3.34
C ALA A 297 -9.84 2.63 -2.09
N ASN A 298 -8.74 3.39 -2.12
CA ASN A 298 -8.49 4.35 -1.04
C ASN A 298 -9.55 5.46 -1.07
N PRO A 299 -9.88 6.07 0.09
CA PRO A 299 -10.68 7.30 0.11
C PRO A 299 -9.96 8.40 -0.67
N VAL A 300 -10.69 9.15 -1.51
CA VAL A 300 -10.15 10.32 -2.21
C VAL A 300 -10.60 11.56 -1.47
N ILE A 301 -9.64 12.38 -1.01
CA ILE A 301 -9.92 13.51 -0.15
C ILE A 301 -9.49 14.80 -0.85
N VAL A 302 -10.42 15.77 -0.95
CA VAL A 302 -10.19 17.08 -1.56
C VAL A 302 -10.85 18.16 -0.69
N GLY A 303 -10.05 19.01 -0.08
CA GLY A 303 -10.57 19.96 0.92
C GLY A 303 -11.26 19.21 2.06
N ASN A 304 -12.51 19.57 2.34
CA ASN A 304 -13.33 18.91 3.35
C ASN A 304 -14.25 17.79 2.80
N HIS A 305 -14.02 17.36 1.58
CA HIS A 305 -14.81 16.31 0.93
C HIS A 305 -14.05 14.99 0.87
N VAL A 306 -14.77 13.87 1.07
CA VAL A 306 -14.26 12.51 1.05
C VAL A 306 -15.13 11.68 0.10
N LEU A 307 -14.53 11.16 -0.97
CA LEU A 307 -15.18 10.21 -1.88
C LEU A 307 -14.85 8.79 -1.45
N LEU A 308 -15.87 7.98 -1.24
CA LEU A 308 -15.79 6.52 -1.04
C LEU A 308 -16.44 5.81 -2.20
N THR A 309 -15.87 4.69 -2.64
CA THR A 309 -16.45 3.88 -3.71
C THR A 309 -16.15 2.39 -3.54
N GLU A 310 -17.09 1.55 -3.95
CA GLU A 310 -16.90 0.12 -4.09
C GLU A 310 -17.76 -0.44 -5.23
N SER A 311 -17.41 -1.60 -5.77
CA SER A 311 -18.00 -2.12 -7.01
C SER A 311 -19.13 -3.13 -6.83
N TYR A 312 -19.44 -3.54 -5.59
CA TYR A 312 -20.36 -4.64 -5.30
C TYR A 312 -21.81 -4.15 -5.15
N GLU A 313 -22.32 -3.43 -6.17
CA GLU A 313 -23.68 -2.88 -6.24
C GLU A 313 -23.96 -1.71 -5.25
N LYS A 314 -22.94 -1.18 -4.60
CA LYS A 314 -23.05 -0.04 -3.68
C LYS A 314 -22.75 1.28 -4.39
N GLY A 315 -21.70 1.32 -5.23
CA GLY A 315 -21.26 2.53 -5.92
C GLY A 315 -20.49 3.48 -5.03
N ALA A 316 -20.65 4.78 -5.25
CA ALA A 316 -19.91 5.81 -4.55
C ALA A 316 -20.79 6.76 -3.75
N VAL A 317 -20.15 7.44 -2.80
CA VAL A 317 -20.69 8.58 -2.06
C VAL A 317 -19.63 9.65 -1.92
N LEU A 318 -20.01 10.91 -2.18
CA LEU A 318 -19.22 12.08 -1.81
C LEU A 318 -19.78 12.65 -0.51
N LEU A 319 -18.93 12.68 0.49
CA LEU A 319 -19.23 13.22 1.81
C LEU A 319 -18.53 14.56 1.99
N GLU A 320 -19.19 15.49 2.63
CA GLU A 320 -18.55 16.61 3.32
C GLU A 320 -18.32 16.18 4.78
N TYR A 321 -17.11 16.31 5.25
CA TYR A 321 -16.75 16.04 6.64
C TYR A 321 -16.50 17.33 7.38
N ASN A 322 -17.17 17.50 8.55
CA ASN A 322 -17.01 18.63 9.43
C ASN A 322 -16.25 18.21 10.71
N ALA A 323 -14.95 18.46 10.72
CA ALA A 323 -14.10 18.10 11.86
C ALA A 323 -14.42 18.89 13.14
N ALA A 324 -15.22 19.98 13.07
CA ALA A 324 -15.69 20.72 14.26
C ALA A 324 -16.87 20.02 14.95
N SER A 325 -17.58 19.13 14.24
CA SER A 325 -18.69 18.30 14.78
C SER A 325 -18.21 16.88 15.14
N GLU A 326 -16.93 16.72 15.52
CA GLU A 326 -16.34 15.43 15.89
C GLU A 326 -17.19 14.70 16.95
N GLY A 327 -17.57 13.45 16.66
CA GLY A 327 -18.40 12.60 17.52
C GLY A 327 -19.91 12.87 17.43
N ASP A 328 -20.33 13.85 16.66
CA ASP A 328 -21.75 14.15 16.45
C ASP A 328 -22.33 13.43 15.24
N SER A 329 -23.63 13.20 15.24
CA SER A 329 -24.33 12.51 14.13
C SER A 329 -24.32 13.29 12.82
N ASP A 330 -23.97 14.58 12.83
CA ASP A 330 -23.91 15.49 11.71
C ASP A 330 -22.46 15.79 11.25
N ALA A 331 -21.47 15.07 11.77
CA ALA A 331 -20.07 15.17 11.30
C ALA A 331 -19.93 14.90 9.80
N PHE A 332 -20.81 14.06 9.22
CA PHE A 332 -20.85 13.77 7.79
C PHE A 332 -22.13 14.25 7.15
N ARG A 333 -22.01 14.92 6.02
CA ARG A 333 -23.12 15.28 5.15
C ARG A 333 -22.90 14.69 3.76
N SER A 334 -23.83 13.87 3.27
CA SER A 334 -23.78 13.37 1.89
C SER A 334 -24.09 14.51 0.91
N ILE A 335 -23.17 14.78 -0.01
CA ILE A 335 -23.36 15.74 -1.11
C ILE A 335 -24.14 15.05 -2.23
N TRP A 336 -23.65 13.89 -2.67
CA TRP A 336 -24.33 12.99 -3.59
C TRP A 336 -23.94 11.55 -3.28
N GLN A 337 -24.76 10.60 -3.70
CA GLN A 337 -24.47 9.18 -3.61
C GLN A 337 -25.13 8.41 -4.75
N ASP A 338 -24.48 7.32 -5.14
CA ASP A 338 -25.02 6.40 -6.12
C ASP A 338 -26.21 5.61 -5.58
N GLY A 339 -27.13 5.29 -6.51
CA GLY A 339 -28.21 4.34 -6.25
C GLY A 339 -27.84 2.93 -6.75
N PRO A 340 -28.57 1.89 -6.28
CA PRO A 340 -28.26 0.50 -6.65
C PRO A 340 -28.32 0.19 -8.16
N ARG A 341 -29.04 1.01 -8.93
CA ARG A 341 -29.26 0.81 -10.37
C ARG A 341 -28.54 1.80 -11.26
N ASN A 342 -28.00 2.84 -10.69
CA ASN A 342 -27.33 3.91 -11.42
C ASN A 342 -26.09 4.33 -10.66
N GLN A 343 -24.97 3.69 -11.01
CA GLN A 343 -23.69 3.93 -10.37
C GLN A 343 -22.81 4.74 -11.29
N ALA A 344 -22.52 5.98 -10.91
CA ALA A 344 -21.55 6.81 -11.60
C ALA A 344 -20.13 6.26 -11.42
N ILE A 345 -19.82 5.80 -10.22
CA ILE A 345 -18.51 5.26 -9.84
C ILE A 345 -18.68 3.92 -9.11
N ALA A 346 -18.08 2.88 -9.67
CA ALA A 346 -18.03 1.55 -9.07
C ALA A 346 -16.60 0.99 -9.16
N ALA A 347 -15.66 1.63 -8.47
CA ALA A 347 -14.26 1.21 -8.48
C ALA A 347 -14.07 -0.09 -7.73
N HIS A 348 -13.29 -1.04 -8.28
CA HIS A 348 -13.08 -2.34 -7.69
C HIS A 348 -11.88 -2.34 -6.72
N TRP A 349 -10.65 -2.21 -7.23
CA TRP A 349 -9.44 -2.05 -6.41
C TRP A 349 -8.63 -0.80 -6.80
N ASN A 350 -8.97 -0.19 -7.90
CA ASN A 350 -8.34 1.02 -8.41
C ASN A 350 -8.84 2.24 -7.63
N THR A 351 -7.94 3.06 -7.18
CA THR A 351 -8.28 4.33 -6.53
C THR A 351 -8.60 5.38 -7.60
N PRO A 352 -9.75 6.06 -7.51
CA PRO A 352 -10.07 7.17 -8.41
C PRO A 352 -9.06 8.31 -8.28
N VAL A 353 -8.84 9.07 -9.36
CA VAL A 353 -7.95 10.23 -9.37
C VAL A 353 -8.77 11.49 -9.60
N HIS A 354 -8.77 12.40 -8.63
CA HIS A 354 -9.38 13.73 -8.77
C HIS A 354 -8.39 14.68 -9.46
N HIS A 355 -8.86 15.42 -10.47
CA HIS A 355 -8.10 16.50 -11.12
C HIS A 355 -9.07 17.58 -11.60
N GLU A 356 -8.85 18.82 -11.15
CA GLU A 356 -9.61 20.03 -11.58
C GLU A 356 -11.13 19.86 -11.56
N GLY A 357 -11.67 19.35 -10.45
CA GLY A 357 -13.14 19.19 -10.28
C GLY A 357 -13.72 17.97 -10.99
N VAL A 358 -12.89 17.09 -11.54
CA VAL A 358 -13.29 15.86 -12.21
C VAL A 358 -12.65 14.65 -11.55
N VAL A 359 -13.41 13.58 -11.39
CA VAL A 359 -12.92 12.26 -10.96
C VAL A 359 -12.75 11.35 -12.16
N TYR A 360 -11.56 10.85 -12.36
CA TYR A 360 -11.25 9.84 -13.37
C TYR A 360 -11.12 8.47 -12.70
N VAL A 361 -11.84 7.49 -13.23
CA VAL A 361 -11.95 6.20 -12.56
C VAL A 361 -12.21 5.05 -13.54
N SER A 362 -11.60 3.91 -13.29
CA SER A 362 -12.05 2.64 -13.87
C SER A 362 -13.24 2.12 -13.06
N SER A 363 -14.41 2.13 -13.65
CA SER A 363 -15.68 1.77 -13.03
C SER A 363 -16.17 0.41 -13.53
N GLY A 364 -16.42 -0.53 -12.63
CA GLY A 364 -16.95 -1.85 -12.92
C GLY A 364 -16.21 -3.00 -12.23
N GLU A 365 -16.97 -3.97 -11.71
CA GLU A 365 -16.45 -5.14 -10.99
C GLU A 365 -15.70 -6.11 -11.92
N LYS A 366 -16.16 -6.27 -13.15
CA LYS A 366 -15.68 -7.34 -14.04
C LYS A 366 -15.19 -6.82 -15.38
N SER A 367 -14.03 -7.30 -15.79
CA SER A 367 -13.63 -7.29 -17.19
C SER A 367 -14.54 -8.24 -18.00
N PRO A 368 -14.99 -7.88 -19.21
CA PRO A 368 -14.67 -6.69 -19.99
C PRO A 368 -15.62 -5.51 -19.79
N ASN A 369 -16.50 -5.54 -18.79
CA ASN A 369 -17.55 -4.54 -18.60
C ASN A 369 -17.09 -3.26 -17.88
N ALA A 370 -15.83 -3.24 -17.43
CA ALA A 370 -15.28 -2.04 -16.83
C ALA A 370 -15.07 -0.93 -17.87
N GLU A 371 -15.30 0.29 -17.43
CA GLU A 371 -15.25 1.50 -18.24
C GLU A 371 -14.32 2.52 -17.57
N LEU A 372 -13.59 3.27 -18.38
CA LEU A 372 -12.93 4.47 -17.89
C LEU A 372 -13.93 5.62 -17.97
N ARG A 373 -14.14 6.31 -16.85
CA ARG A 373 -15.11 7.40 -16.75
C ARG A 373 -14.47 8.68 -16.24
N ALA A 374 -14.97 9.82 -16.71
CA ALA A 374 -14.85 11.11 -16.04
C ALA A 374 -16.18 11.45 -15.39
N VAL A 375 -16.15 11.85 -14.14
CA VAL A 375 -17.33 12.14 -13.33
C VAL A 375 -17.13 13.51 -12.69
N ASP A 376 -18.13 14.37 -12.79
CA ASP A 376 -18.11 15.66 -12.10
C ASP A 376 -18.06 15.48 -10.58
N TRP A 377 -17.07 16.11 -9.95
CA TRP A 377 -16.84 15.96 -8.51
C TRP A 377 -18.01 16.43 -7.66
N ALA A 378 -18.61 17.57 -8.03
CA ALA A 378 -19.62 18.20 -7.20
C ALA A 378 -20.99 17.55 -7.32
N THR A 379 -21.31 16.97 -8.48
CA THR A 379 -22.66 16.46 -8.79
C THR A 379 -22.75 14.94 -8.91
N GLY A 380 -21.62 14.26 -9.15
CA GLY A 380 -21.61 12.83 -9.48
C GLY A 380 -22.11 12.51 -10.90
N GLU A 381 -22.28 13.52 -11.76
CA GLU A 381 -22.69 13.31 -13.16
C GLU A 381 -21.55 12.69 -13.96
N VAL A 382 -21.85 11.66 -14.75
CA VAL A 382 -20.89 11.06 -15.68
C VAL A 382 -20.75 11.96 -16.90
N LEU A 383 -19.60 12.64 -17.04
CA LEU A 383 -19.30 13.55 -18.14
C LEU A 383 -19.00 12.78 -19.42
N TRP A 384 -18.23 11.71 -19.32
CA TRP A 384 -18.01 10.76 -20.41
C TRP A 384 -17.67 9.38 -19.88
N SER A 385 -17.87 8.36 -20.72
CA SER A 385 -17.53 6.97 -20.44
C SER A 385 -16.91 6.31 -21.65
N GLN A 386 -15.79 5.62 -21.47
CA GLN A 386 -15.13 4.80 -22.48
C GLN A 386 -15.23 3.33 -22.08
N PRO A 387 -16.08 2.55 -22.74
CA PRO A 387 -16.22 1.12 -22.45
C PRO A 387 -15.09 0.28 -23.06
N ARG A 388 -14.98 -0.96 -22.60
CA ARG A 388 -14.11 -2.02 -23.16
C ARG A 388 -12.61 -1.78 -22.97
N LEU A 389 -12.22 -1.05 -21.94
CA LEU A 389 -10.80 -0.90 -21.58
C LEU A 389 -10.32 -1.95 -20.57
N ALA A 390 -11.20 -2.89 -20.14
CA ALA A 390 -10.99 -3.73 -18.98
C ALA A 390 -10.83 -2.88 -17.71
N ARG A 391 -10.44 -3.47 -16.58
CA ARG A 391 -10.15 -2.67 -15.39
C ARG A 391 -8.75 -2.04 -15.53
N THR A 392 -8.61 -0.79 -15.10
CA THR A 392 -7.39 -0.02 -15.30
C THR A 392 -6.91 0.64 -14.02
N GLN A 393 -5.61 0.88 -13.94
CA GLN A 393 -4.97 1.78 -12.98
C GLN A 393 -4.59 3.08 -13.70
N LEU A 394 -4.64 4.18 -12.98
CA LEU A 394 -4.39 5.51 -13.50
C LEU A 394 -3.20 6.16 -12.80
N LEU A 395 -2.38 6.88 -13.57
CA LEU A 395 -1.36 7.79 -13.08
C LEU A 395 -1.51 9.11 -13.84
N TYR A 396 -1.80 10.18 -13.12
CA TYR A 396 -1.83 11.54 -13.70
C TYR A 396 -0.43 12.12 -13.79
N VAL A 397 -0.10 12.70 -14.95
CA VAL A 397 1.12 13.46 -15.19
C VAL A 397 0.93 14.42 -16.36
N ASP A 398 1.38 15.68 -16.24
CA ASP A 398 1.50 16.64 -17.33
C ASP A 398 0.25 16.73 -18.23
N GLY A 399 -0.93 16.92 -17.62
CA GLY A 399 -2.21 17.01 -18.33
C GLY A 399 -2.72 15.71 -18.95
N HIS A 400 -2.13 14.57 -18.61
CA HIS A 400 -2.50 13.26 -19.14
C HIS A 400 -2.62 12.20 -18.05
N PHE A 401 -3.30 11.11 -18.39
CA PHE A 401 -3.29 9.87 -17.64
C PHE A 401 -2.49 8.79 -18.39
N VAL A 402 -1.51 8.21 -17.73
CA VAL A 402 -1.00 6.88 -18.09
C VAL A 402 -2.01 5.88 -17.55
N VAL A 403 -2.69 5.19 -18.46
CA VAL A 403 -3.72 4.20 -18.17
C VAL A 403 -3.13 2.81 -18.37
N HIS A 404 -3.00 2.03 -17.29
CA HIS A 404 -2.49 0.67 -17.34
C HIS A 404 -3.65 -0.31 -17.18
N SER A 405 -3.98 -1.03 -18.25
CA SER A 405 -5.06 -2.01 -18.22
C SER A 405 -4.61 -3.35 -17.64
N GLU A 406 -5.51 -4.06 -16.99
CA GLU A 406 -5.23 -5.39 -16.43
C GLU A 406 -4.83 -6.45 -17.47
N VAL A 407 -5.07 -6.19 -18.75
CA VAL A 407 -4.65 -7.07 -19.87
C VAL A 407 -3.32 -6.66 -20.49
N GLY A 408 -2.68 -5.60 -19.94
CA GLY A 408 -1.32 -5.20 -20.29
C GLY A 408 -1.22 -4.12 -21.37
N ASP A 409 -2.31 -3.45 -21.72
CA ASP A 409 -2.24 -2.26 -22.57
C ASP A 409 -1.81 -1.04 -21.73
N LEU A 410 -0.96 -0.21 -22.30
CA LEU A 410 -0.63 1.11 -21.80
C LEU A 410 -1.23 2.15 -22.76
N LEU A 411 -2.07 3.04 -22.22
CA LEU A 411 -2.68 4.10 -22.97
C LEU A 411 -2.23 5.45 -22.42
N LEU A 412 -2.11 6.45 -23.26
CA LEU A 412 -1.99 7.85 -22.88
C LEU A 412 -3.30 8.56 -23.21
N VAL A 413 -3.96 9.13 -22.21
CA VAL A 413 -5.28 9.75 -22.33
C VAL A 413 -5.19 11.17 -21.77
N ARG A 414 -5.71 12.16 -22.49
CA ARG A 414 -5.77 13.54 -21.98
C ARG A 414 -6.68 13.64 -20.77
N ALA A 415 -6.25 14.39 -19.77
CA ALA A 415 -7.07 14.72 -18.60
C ALA A 415 -8.02 15.88 -18.96
N THR A 416 -9.20 15.56 -19.49
CA THR A 416 -10.21 16.56 -19.86
C THR A 416 -11.62 16.10 -19.52
N ALA A 417 -12.47 17.04 -19.14
CA ALA A 417 -13.89 16.81 -18.85
C ALA A 417 -14.75 16.63 -20.10
N GLU A 418 -14.28 17.06 -21.28
CA GLU A 418 -15.11 17.18 -22.48
C GLU A 418 -15.43 15.83 -23.13
N SER A 419 -14.42 14.96 -23.29
CA SER A 419 -14.55 13.66 -23.93
C SER A 419 -13.34 12.77 -23.69
N TYR A 420 -13.48 11.46 -23.93
CA TYR A 420 -12.35 10.55 -23.94
C TYR A 420 -11.42 10.86 -25.13
N GLN A 421 -10.16 11.20 -24.86
CA GLN A 421 -9.15 11.54 -25.85
C GLN A 421 -7.89 10.70 -25.66
N GLN A 422 -7.83 9.55 -26.30
CA GLN A 422 -6.64 8.72 -26.32
C GLN A 422 -5.62 9.29 -27.33
N VAL A 423 -4.42 9.60 -26.86
CA VAL A 423 -3.33 10.13 -27.69
C VAL A 423 -2.18 9.13 -27.88
N GLY A 424 -2.16 8.04 -27.13
CA GLY A 424 -1.16 7.00 -27.25
C GLY A 424 -1.67 5.62 -26.86
N HIS A 425 -1.08 4.56 -27.47
CA HIS A 425 -1.31 3.17 -27.10
C HIS A 425 -0.09 2.34 -27.43
N ILE A 426 0.41 1.59 -26.45
CA ILE A 426 1.50 0.63 -26.65
C ILE A 426 1.21 -0.69 -25.92
N ARG A 427 1.65 -1.79 -26.53
CA ARG A 427 1.88 -3.09 -25.91
C ARG A 427 3.36 -3.32 -25.82
N LEU A 428 3.86 -3.44 -24.60
CA LEU A 428 5.27 -3.67 -24.39
C LEU A 428 5.64 -5.11 -24.78
N ARG A 429 6.63 -5.23 -25.67
CA ARG A 429 7.17 -6.50 -26.15
C ARG A 429 8.68 -6.51 -26.08
N ALA A 430 9.23 -7.69 -25.88
CA ALA A 430 10.67 -7.92 -25.96
C ALA A 430 10.96 -9.29 -26.59
N GLU A 431 12.14 -9.40 -27.20
CA GLU A 431 12.66 -10.70 -27.66
C GLU A 431 13.26 -11.45 -26.47
N ILE A 432 12.70 -12.61 -26.14
CA ILE A 432 13.16 -13.47 -25.05
C ILE A 432 13.30 -14.89 -25.64
N ASP A 433 14.49 -15.45 -25.58
CA ASP A 433 14.83 -16.79 -26.14
C ASP A 433 14.36 -16.96 -27.59
N GLY A 434 14.56 -15.90 -28.41
CA GLY A 434 14.21 -15.89 -29.84
C GLY A 434 12.70 -15.83 -30.11
N ARG A 435 11.90 -15.39 -29.14
CA ARG A 435 10.44 -15.21 -29.28
C ARG A 435 10.02 -13.82 -28.81
N THR A 436 9.15 -13.19 -29.59
CA THR A 436 8.49 -11.95 -29.17
C THR A 436 7.48 -12.25 -28.07
N VAL A 437 7.65 -11.65 -26.88
CA VAL A 437 6.83 -11.88 -25.70
C VAL A 437 6.20 -10.57 -25.24
N ASP A 438 4.88 -10.58 -24.96
CA ASP A 438 4.22 -9.47 -24.26
C ASP A 438 4.71 -9.42 -22.81
N LEU A 439 5.25 -8.27 -22.39
CA LEU A 439 5.82 -8.08 -21.04
C LEU A 439 4.74 -7.89 -19.97
N LEU A 440 3.65 -7.22 -20.29
CA LEU A 440 2.58 -6.88 -19.34
C LEU A 440 1.35 -7.78 -19.55
N ARG A 441 1.49 -9.06 -19.23
CA ARG A 441 0.38 -10.03 -19.36
C ARG A 441 -0.59 -9.95 -18.18
N TYR A 442 -1.83 -10.33 -18.44
CA TYR A 442 -2.87 -10.49 -17.40
C TYR A 442 -2.44 -11.48 -16.30
N PRO A 443 -2.71 -11.18 -15.02
CA PRO A 443 -3.26 -9.92 -14.52
C PRO A 443 -2.17 -8.85 -14.33
N ALA A 444 -2.38 -7.66 -14.88
CA ALA A 444 -1.53 -6.51 -14.71
C ALA A 444 -2.23 -5.48 -13.80
N TRP A 445 -2.31 -5.79 -12.50
CA TRP A 445 -3.12 -5.03 -11.53
C TRP A 445 -2.34 -3.98 -10.75
N ALA A 446 -1.01 -4.01 -10.81
CA ALA A 446 -0.18 -3.03 -10.12
C ALA A 446 -0.37 -1.62 -10.70
N ALA A 447 -0.45 -0.62 -9.84
CA ALA A 447 -0.48 0.77 -10.26
C ALA A 447 0.86 1.16 -10.94
N PRO A 448 0.82 1.96 -12.03
CA PRO A 448 2.03 2.50 -12.63
C PRO A 448 2.72 3.49 -11.68
N VAL A 449 4.03 3.60 -11.79
CA VAL A 449 4.89 4.46 -10.96
C VAL A 449 5.72 5.34 -11.87
N LEU A 450 5.76 6.64 -11.61
CA LEU A 450 6.64 7.59 -12.30
C LEU A 450 7.59 8.22 -11.30
N SER A 451 8.88 8.11 -11.58
CA SER A 451 9.91 8.73 -10.74
C SER A 451 11.10 9.13 -11.58
N HIS A 452 11.48 10.40 -11.51
CA HIS A 452 12.60 10.98 -12.25
C HIS A 452 12.53 10.70 -13.76
N GLY A 453 11.35 10.87 -14.34
CA GLY A 453 11.08 10.67 -15.76
C GLY A 453 10.98 9.22 -16.21
N LEU A 454 11.17 8.24 -15.31
CA LEU A 454 11.08 6.82 -15.60
C LEU A 454 9.73 6.25 -15.16
N LEU A 455 9.00 5.66 -16.10
CA LEU A 455 7.73 4.98 -15.86
C LEU A 455 7.99 3.50 -15.61
N TYR A 456 7.57 3.01 -14.46
CA TYR A 456 7.66 1.61 -14.08
C TYR A 456 6.28 0.97 -14.10
N VAL A 457 6.15 -0.15 -14.80
CA VAL A 457 4.90 -0.88 -14.97
C VAL A 457 5.11 -2.38 -14.74
N ARG A 458 4.16 -3.00 -14.05
CA ARG A 458 4.22 -4.42 -13.70
C ARG A 458 3.05 -5.19 -14.30
N GLY A 459 3.35 -6.22 -15.09
CA GLY A 459 2.41 -7.27 -15.45
C GLY A 459 2.50 -8.45 -14.48
N ARG A 460 1.91 -9.59 -14.85
CA ARG A 460 1.85 -10.80 -14.01
C ARG A 460 3.20 -11.19 -13.43
N ASN A 461 4.19 -11.33 -14.29
CA ASN A 461 5.51 -11.85 -13.92
C ASN A 461 6.66 -11.02 -14.50
N ARG A 462 6.40 -9.76 -14.84
CA ARG A 462 7.45 -8.85 -15.35
C ARG A 462 7.25 -7.45 -14.83
N LEU A 463 8.38 -6.81 -14.58
CA LEU A 463 8.50 -5.38 -14.30
C LEU A 463 9.30 -4.75 -15.44
N ALA A 464 8.83 -3.64 -15.96
CA ALA A 464 9.50 -2.92 -17.05
C ALA A 464 9.66 -1.43 -16.68
N ALA A 465 10.75 -0.83 -17.13
CA ALA A 465 11.03 0.59 -17.04
C ALA A 465 11.08 1.22 -18.42
N LEU A 466 10.35 2.32 -18.59
CA LEU A 466 10.32 3.11 -19.81
C LEU A 466 10.80 4.54 -19.52
N GLU A 467 11.39 5.19 -20.50
CA GLU A 467 11.68 6.61 -20.45
C GLU A 467 10.46 7.42 -20.90
N LEU A 468 9.62 7.85 -19.98
CA LEU A 468 8.44 8.65 -20.30
C LEU A 468 8.80 10.12 -20.50
N ILE A 469 9.76 10.63 -19.73
CA ILE A 469 10.28 11.99 -19.86
C ILE A 469 11.75 11.88 -20.29
N PRO A 470 12.13 12.46 -21.44
CA PRO A 470 13.54 12.51 -21.83
C PRO A 470 14.40 13.19 -20.76
N PRO A 471 15.69 12.83 -20.61
CA PRO A 471 16.57 13.61 -19.78
C PRO A 471 16.67 15.04 -20.34
N SER A 472 16.69 16.03 -19.43
CA SER A 472 16.99 17.40 -19.84
C SER A 472 18.40 17.41 -20.49
N ASP A 473 18.51 17.96 -21.68
CA ASP A 473 19.80 18.20 -22.34
C ASP A 473 20.67 19.01 -21.38
N ARG A 474 21.79 18.44 -20.95
CA ARG A 474 22.79 19.10 -20.10
C ARG A 474 23.66 20.06 -20.93
#